data_ceff7f8585f3113e7d35014575b17cc7
#
_entry.id   ceff7f8585f3113e7d35014575b17cc7
#
_cell.length_a   1.000
_cell.length_b   1.000
_cell.length_c   1.000
_cell.angle_alpha   90.00
_cell.angle_beta   90.00
_cell.angle_gamma   90.00
#
_symmetry.space_group_name_H-M   'P 1'
#
loop_
_entity.id
_entity.type
_entity.pdbx_description
1 polymer ?
#
loop_
_entity_poly.entity_id
_entity_poly.type
_entity_poly.pdbx_seq_one_letter_code
_entity_poly.pdbx_strand_id
1 'polypeptide(L)'
;MRIRTGQILSAVTLWALTGVITSTLPAISIAQSPAKVDSRFEAARSAIRQAMEEKQIPSVSVAVAKDGKIIWEESFGWADREKMIRATPDTLYSLASISKPFTATALMRLVQQGKIDLDKPANDYLGAVKLTGLAGDASAATVRRVLSHTAGLPYHYHFFYNNEADGPPGMDESIAHYGLVVTPPGEAWEYSNLGYGIIDYIIARTSGRDYADYMRTEVFVPLGLTHTSVDIGPGLESYAAQRYDAQQRPIPFYTFDHRGGSAIYASAHDLVRFGMFHLKDHLQYQQAILKDSTLDQMHQSATPPVPSQPGLGYGLGWITKADDHGYSAVYHTGGMPGVSTALALFPSEDLAVVVLTNSYAGITPKMMQAIVGCVLPKYADAVRNDKEQNPPKPGPFTPNPQLLGAWTGTVRTWKDKMTFSIVFQQDADIHVKLGEQLETLVNDASFRDGALEGRFVSSITTPDVNRYGHTLLLHLRLRGDKLTGQVIAETPDDSVHYALASYAELIRKTDAK
;
A
#
# COMPACT_ATOMS: atom_id res chain seq x y z
N MET A 1 61.59 24.69 -33.71
CA MET A 1 62.41 25.88 -33.44
C MET A 1 62.48 26.03 -31.92
N ARG A 2 63.48 25.49 -31.31
CA ARG A 2 64.55 26.02 -30.39
C ARG A 2 64.18 27.45 -29.89
N ILE A 3 64.26 27.80 -28.58
CA ILE A 3 65.39 27.96 -27.66
C ILE A 3 64.79 28.23 -26.24
N ARG A 4 65.13 27.53 -25.15
CA ARG A 4 66.16 27.74 -24.11
C ARG A 4 66.12 29.16 -23.47
N THR A 5 66.14 29.39 -22.21
CA THR A 5 66.86 29.11 -20.96
C THR A 5 66.53 30.26 -20.01
N GLY A 6 66.50 30.08 -18.73
CA GLY A 6 67.53 30.36 -17.80
C GLY A 6 67.07 30.37 -16.32
N GLN A 7 67.85 29.68 -15.52
CA GLN A 7 67.86 29.68 -14.05
C GLN A 7 68.36 31.02 -13.47
N ILE A 8 67.95 31.35 -12.22
CA ILE A 8 68.87 31.78 -11.17
C ILE A 8 68.29 31.45 -9.80
N LEU A 9 69.08 30.78 -8.95
CA LEU A 9 68.98 30.55 -7.53
C LEU A 9 69.10 31.84 -6.71
N SER A 10 68.42 31.93 -5.59
CA SER A 10 68.96 32.54 -4.36
C SER A 10 68.32 31.95 -3.13
N ALA A 11 69.15 31.30 -2.34
CA ALA A 11 68.79 30.76 -1.02
C ALA A 11 68.84 31.89 0.04
N VAL A 12 67.86 31.96 0.89
CA VAL A 12 67.94 32.65 2.21
C VAL A 12 67.37 31.72 3.26
N THR A 13 68.31 31.27 4.09
CA THR A 13 68.02 30.42 5.26
C THR A 13 67.54 31.34 6.42
N LEU A 14 66.30 31.13 6.92
CA LEU A 14 65.86 31.74 8.14
C LEU A 14 65.43 30.62 9.11
N TRP A 15 66.14 30.48 10.23
CA TRP A 15 65.81 29.61 11.34
C TRP A 15 64.66 30.29 12.14
N ALA A 16 63.53 29.65 12.23
CA ALA A 16 62.52 30.00 13.24
C ALA A 16 62.23 28.77 14.09
N LEU A 17 62.58 28.84 15.35
CA LEU A 17 62.13 27.91 16.41
C LEU A 17 60.63 28.02 16.58
N THR A 18 59.89 26.98 16.25
CA THR A 18 58.50 26.84 16.63
C THR A 18 58.40 25.76 17.74
N GLY A 19 58.17 26.20 18.96
CA GLY A 19 57.84 25.33 20.07
C GLY A 19 56.45 24.70 19.85
N VAL A 20 56.41 23.37 19.78
CA VAL A 20 55.17 22.60 19.71
C VAL A 20 54.56 22.55 21.13
N ILE A 21 53.52 23.35 21.36
CA ILE A 21 52.67 23.20 22.54
C ILE A 21 51.65 22.12 22.18
N THR A 22 51.88 20.89 22.62
CA THR A 22 50.86 19.82 22.59
C THR A 22 49.84 20.04 23.71
N SER A 23 48.75 20.73 23.43
CA SER A 23 47.62 20.78 24.30
C SER A 23 46.82 19.47 24.14
N THR A 24 47.03 18.53 25.03
CA THR A 24 46.18 17.35 25.21
C THR A 24 44.87 17.80 25.83
N LEU A 25 43.84 18.03 25.01
CA LEU A 25 42.45 18.10 25.51
C LEU A 25 42.03 16.70 25.93
N PRO A 26 41.51 16.51 27.16
CA PRO A 26 40.94 15.22 27.52
C PRO A 26 39.70 14.96 26.65
N ALA A 27 39.70 13.88 25.92
CA ALA A 27 38.52 13.37 25.25
C ALA A 27 37.51 12.98 26.34
N ILE A 28 36.52 13.82 26.58
CA ILE A 28 35.35 13.47 27.39
C ILE A 28 34.59 12.42 26.57
N SER A 29 34.89 11.17 26.78
CA SER A 29 34.05 10.05 26.39
C SER A 29 32.79 10.11 27.25
N ILE A 30 31.73 10.73 26.73
CA ILE A 30 30.40 10.57 27.31
C ILE A 30 30.01 9.13 26.96
N ALA A 31 30.34 8.19 27.82
CA ALA A 31 29.75 6.88 27.83
C ALA A 31 28.25 7.10 28.06
N GLN A 32 27.45 7.08 26.98
CA GLN A 32 26.00 6.95 27.11
C GLN A 32 25.76 5.66 27.88
N SER A 33 25.25 5.80 29.12
CA SER A 33 24.72 4.65 29.86
C SER A 33 23.75 3.92 28.92
N PRO A 34 23.82 2.58 28.83
CA PRO A 34 22.87 1.85 28.02
C PRO A 34 21.47 2.25 28.50
N ALA A 35 20.66 2.79 27.56
CA ALA A 35 19.29 3.16 27.86
C ALA A 35 18.63 1.96 28.54
N LYS A 36 18.02 2.19 29.72
CA LYS A 36 17.38 1.13 30.49
C LYS A 36 16.32 0.49 29.62
N VAL A 37 16.54 -0.73 29.18
CA VAL A 37 15.61 -1.46 28.30
C VAL A 37 14.25 -1.51 28.96
N ASP A 38 13.24 -0.91 28.36
CA ASP A 38 11.89 -0.91 28.91
C ASP A 38 11.34 -2.35 28.89
N SER A 39 11.19 -2.94 30.07
CA SER A 39 10.75 -4.32 30.24
C SER A 39 9.31 -4.58 29.79
N ARG A 40 8.51 -3.52 29.61
CA ARG A 40 7.13 -3.66 29.10
C ARG A 40 7.09 -4.36 27.75
N PHE A 41 8.08 -4.10 26.89
CA PHE A 41 8.12 -4.63 25.53
C PHE A 41 8.88 -5.96 25.40
N GLU A 42 9.27 -6.62 26.49
CA GLU A 42 10.06 -7.87 26.41
C GLU A 42 9.26 -9.01 25.76
N ALA A 43 7.97 -9.09 26.03
CA ALA A 43 7.09 -10.05 25.37
C ALA A 43 7.00 -9.79 23.85
N ALA A 44 6.92 -8.52 23.44
CA ALA A 44 6.93 -8.13 22.04
C ALA A 44 8.28 -8.44 21.37
N ARG A 45 9.41 -8.14 22.01
CA ARG A 45 10.76 -8.50 21.52
C ARG A 45 10.89 -9.99 21.29
N SER A 46 10.44 -10.80 22.23
CA SER A 46 10.47 -12.26 22.13
C SER A 46 9.62 -12.75 20.97
N ALA A 47 8.40 -12.23 20.81
CA ALA A 47 7.52 -12.56 19.70
C ALA A 47 8.11 -12.17 18.33
N ILE A 48 8.76 -11.00 18.25
CA ILE A 48 9.43 -10.53 17.03
C ILE A 48 10.60 -11.45 16.67
N ARG A 49 11.49 -11.76 17.62
CA ARG A 49 12.65 -12.65 17.38
C ARG A 49 12.20 -14.05 16.95
N GLN A 50 11.20 -14.61 17.62
CA GLN A 50 10.64 -15.91 17.26
C GLN A 50 10.06 -15.88 15.84
N ALA A 51 9.27 -14.86 15.49
CA ALA A 51 8.69 -14.75 14.16
C ALA A 51 9.74 -14.52 13.07
N MET A 52 10.80 -13.76 13.36
CA MET A 52 11.93 -13.58 12.44
C MET A 52 12.67 -14.91 12.19
N GLU A 53 12.85 -15.73 13.22
CA GLU A 53 13.50 -17.05 13.10
C GLU A 53 12.60 -18.03 12.31
N GLU A 54 11.32 -18.17 12.70
CA GLU A 54 10.37 -19.08 12.06
C GLU A 54 10.11 -18.77 10.59
N LYS A 55 10.06 -17.50 10.22
CA LYS A 55 9.74 -17.01 8.86
C LYS A 55 10.96 -16.48 8.09
N GLN A 56 12.15 -16.58 8.69
CA GLN A 56 13.40 -16.13 8.08
C GLN A 56 13.37 -14.67 7.64
N ILE A 57 12.74 -13.78 8.43
CA ILE A 57 12.60 -12.37 8.09
C ILE A 57 13.94 -11.66 8.30
N PRO A 58 14.49 -10.99 7.27
CA PRO A 58 15.80 -10.36 7.38
C PRO A 58 15.84 -9.21 8.39
N SER A 59 14.81 -8.35 8.43
CA SER A 59 14.71 -7.29 9.42
C SER A 59 13.27 -6.92 9.77
N VAL A 60 13.12 -6.43 11.00
CA VAL A 60 11.91 -5.80 11.52
C VAL A 60 12.30 -4.50 12.20
N SER A 61 11.57 -3.41 11.91
CA SER A 61 11.65 -2.16 12.66
C SER A 61 10.29 -1.83 13.25
N VAL A 62 10.28 -1.41 14.52
CA VAL A 62 9.06 -1.07 15.26
C VAL A 62 9.19 0.29 15.90
N ALA A 63 8.06 0.99 16.03
CA ALA A 63 7.96 2.20 16.82
C ALA A 63 6.58 2.29 17.48
N VAL A 64 6.55 2.80 18.70
CA VAL A 64 5.34 3.01 19.50
C VAL A 64 5.35 4.41 20.09
N ALA A 65 4.29 5.16 19.84
CA ALA A 65 4.06 6.45 20.48
C ALA A 65 2.79 6.40 21.34
N LYS A 66 2.84 7.03 22.52
CA LYS A 66 1.75 7.10 23.47
C LYS A 66 1.78 8.46 24.19
N ASP A 67 0.62 9.12 24.29
CA ASP A 67 0.47 10.40 24.98
C ASP A 67 1.48 11.47 24.46
N GLY A 68 1.57 11.60 23.14
CA GLY A 68 2.43 12.57 22.44
C GLY A 68 3.94 12.27 22.53
N LYS A 69 4.35 11.05 22.90
CA LYS A 69 5.76 10.67 23.03
C LYS A 69 6.05 9.31 22.42
N ILE A 70 7.17 9.21 21.72
CA ILE A 70 7.70 7.90 21.33
C ILE A 70 8.22 7.22 22.59
N ILE A 71 7.62 6.05 22.92
CA ILE A 71 7.94 5.28 24.12
C ILE A 71 8.77 4.03 23.83
N TRP A 72 8.84 3.60 22.58
CA TRP A 72 9.67 2.50 22.11
C TRP A 72 9.99 2.62 20.64
N GLU A 73 11.27 2.46 20.30
CA GLU A 73 11.79 2.29 18.94
C GLU A 73 12.88 1.25 18.98
N GLU A 74 12.80 0.25 18.12
CA GLU A 74 13.80 -0.80 18.04
C GLU A 74 13.81 -1.43 16.66
N SER A 75 14.99 -1.82 16.20
CA SER A 75 15.16 -2.50 14.91
C SER A 75 15.96 -3.78 15.11
N PHE A 76 15.57 -4.82 14.39
CA PHE A 76 16.12 -6.16 14.48
C PHE A 76 16.63 -6.61 13.11
N GLY A 77 17.76 -7.30 13.08
CA GLY A 77 18.28 -7.96 11.89
C GLY A 77 19.00 -7.02 10.92
N TRP A 78 18.84 -7.27 9.61
CA TRP A 78 19.65 -6.71 8.54
C TRP A 78 18.79 -5.91 7.56
N ALA A 79 19.07 -4.63 7.40
CA ALA A 79 18.51 -3.80 6.33
C ALA A 79 18.98 -4.30 4.96
N ASP A 80 20.27 -4.68 4.87
CA ASP A 80 20.87 -5.28 3.67
C ASP A 80 21.84 -6.38 4.15
N ARG A 81 21.50 -7.64 3.91
CA ARG A 81 22.31 -8.79 4.35
C ARG A 81 23.58 -8.93 3.54
N GLU A 82 23.48 -8.71 2.24
CA GLU A 82 24.60 -8.85 1.31
C GLU A 82 25.72 -7.85 1.63
N LYS A 83 25.32 -6.63 2.05
CA LYS A 83 26.24 -5.58 2.48
C LYS A 83 26.51 -5.57 3.99
N MET A 84 25.91 -6.48 4.75
CA MET A 84 26.00 -6.56 6.21
C MET A 84 25.58 -5.25 6.93
N ILE A 85 24.58 -4.55 6.39
CA ILE A 85 24.03 -3.32 6.98
C ILE A 85 22.93 -3.68 7.97
N ARG A 86 23.12 -3.32 9.24
CA ARG A 86 22.10 -3.51 10.30
C ARG A 86 20.91 -2.58 10.10
N ALA A 87 19.71 -3.07 10.43
CA ALA A 87 18.54 -2.21 10.53
C ALA A 87 18.65 -1.29 11.74
N THR A 88 18.19 -0.05 11.60
CA THR A 88 18.11 0.99 12.62
C THR A 88 16.72 1.64 12.58
N PRO A 89 16.31 2.41 13.60
CA PRO A 89 15.06 3.17 13.55
C PRO A 89 14.94 4.12 12.34
N ASP A 90 16.08 4.54 11.77
CA ASP A 90 16.15 5.42 10.58
C ASP A 90 16.22 4.65 9.26
N THR A 91 16.23 3.32 9.28
CA THR A 91 16.21 2.51 8.06
C THR A 91 14.91 2.73 7.28
N LEU A 92 15.03 3.07 5.99
CA LEU A 92 13.90 3.26 5.09
C LEU A 92 13.36 1.93 4.61
N TYR A 93 12.11 1.67 4.93
CA TYR A 93 11.35 0.55 4.39
C TYR A 93 10.37 1.04 3.35
N SER A 94 10.18 0.29 2.28
CA SER A 94 9.05 0.49 1.40
C SER A 94 7.75 0.27 2.17
N LEU A 95 6.82 1.21 2.08
CA LEU A 95 5.58 1.18 2.86
C LEU A 95 4.45 0.42 2.18
N ALA A 96 4.58 0.14 0.87
CA ALA A 96 3.46 -0.36 0.08
C ALA A 96 2.21 0.51 0.30
N SER A 97 1.07 -0.11 0.58
CA SER A 97 -0.22 0.60 0.67
C SER A 97 -0.35 1.59 1.84
N ILE A 98 0.57 1.63 2.80
CA ILE A 98 0.62 2.75 3.76
C ILE A 98 0.97 4.08 3.06
N SER A 99 1.38 4.05 1.79
CA SER A 99 1.46 5.25 0.94
C SER A 99 0.13 5.99 0.81
N LYS A 100 -1.00 5.27 0.88
CA LYS A 100 -2.34 5.84 0.69
C LYS A 100 -2.73 6.87 1.75
N PRO A 101 -2.53 6.65 3.05
CA PRO A 101 -2.69 7.70 4.07
C PRO A 101 -1.91 8.98 3.77
N PHE A 102 -0.66 8.86 3.36
CA PHE A 102 0.17 10.03 3.00
C PHE A 102 -0.38 10.77 1.78
N THR A 103 -0.73 10.05 0.73
CA THR A 103 -1.32 10.61 -0.50
C THR A 103 -2.65 11.29 -0.22
N ALA A 104 -3.49 10.68 0.62
CA ALA A 104 -4.74 11.28 1.06
C ALA A 104 -4.49 12.57 1.87
N THR A 105 -3.52 12.57 2.78
CA THR A 105 -3.12 13.77 3.55
C THR A 105 -2.69 14.91 2.60
N ALA A 106 -1.91 14.59 1.58
CA ALA A 106 -1.49 15.55 0.57
C ALA A 106 -2.67 16.12 -0.23
N LEU A 107 -3.61 15.28 -0.66
CA LEU A 107 -4.82 15.73 -1.36
C LEU A 107 -5.70 16.59 -0.46
N MET A 108 -5.89 16.20 0.81
CA MET A 108 -6.70 16.95 1.77
C MET A 108 -6.14 18.35 2.05
N ARG A 109 -4.83 18.55 1.88
CA ARG A 109 -4.22 19.88 1.92
C ARG A 109 -4.72 20.76 0.76
N LEU A 110 -4.83 20.22 -0.45
CA LEU A 110 -5.42 20.93 -1.60
C LEU A 110 -6.93 21.16 -1.42
N VAL A 111 -7.63 20.23 -0.78
CA VAL A 111 -9.04 20.43 -0.41
C VAL A 111 -9.18 21.57 0.59
N GLN A 112 -8.38 21.61 1.63
CA GLN A 112 -8.40 22.68 2.64
C GLN A 112 -8.03 24.07 2.05
N GLN A 113 -7.25 24.09 0.97
CA GLN A 113 -6.94 25.30 0.19
C GLN A 113 -8.06 25.69 -0.80
N GLY A 114 -9.15 24.92 -0.89
CA GLY A 114 -10.25 25.16 -1.83
C GLY A 114 -9.91 24.86 -3.30
N LYS A 115 -8.79 24.19 -3.58
CA LYS A 115 -8.36 23.84 -4.94
C LYS A 115 -9.03 22.57 -5.46
N ILE A 116 -9.46 21.69 -4.57
CA ILE A 116 -10.15 20.44 -4.87
C ILE A 116 -11.42 20.39 -4.02
N ASP A 117 -12.51 19.98 -4.66
CA ASP A 117 -13.77 19.63 -4.02
C ASP A 117 -13.92 18.12 -4.04
N LEU A 118 -14.04 17.50 -2.85
CA LEU A 118 -14.16 16.06 -2.69
C LEU A 118 -15.39 15.46 -3.39
N ASP A 119 -16.44 16.25 -3.52
CA ASP A 119 -17.74 15.75 -4.02
C ASP A 119 -17.95 16.02 -5.52
N LYS A 120 -16.96 16.63 -6.18
CA LYS A 120 -16.91 16.72 -7.63
C LYS A 120 -16.37 15.44 -8.27
N PRO A 121 -16.78 15.15 -9.54
CA PRO A 121 -16.23 14.05 -10.31
C PRO A 121 -14.70 14.11 -10.37
N ALA A 122 -14.01 12.98 -10.19
CA ALA A 122 -12.56 12.92 -10.39
C ALA A 122 -12.18 13.38 -11.81
N ASN A 123 -13.05 13.12 -12.79
CA ASN A 123 -12.89 13.56 -14.17
C ASN A 123 -12.71 15.08 -14.35
N ASP A 124 -13.19 15.91 -13.43
CA ASP A 124 -13.01 17.37 -13.52
C ASP A 124 -11.55 17.78 -13.32
N TYR A 125 -10.78 16.96 -12.62
CA TYR A 125 -9.36 17.21 -12.28
C TYR A 125 -8.37 16.45 -13.18
N LEU A 126 -8.86 15.51 -14.02
CA LEU A 126 -8.02 14.74 -14.95
C LEU A 126 -7.68 15.53 -16.22
N GLY A 127 -6.69 15.02 -16.98
CA GLY A 127 -6.25 15.54 -18.27
C GLY A 127 -7.25 15.30 -19.41
N ALA A 128 -6.71 15.06 -20.60
CA ALA A 128 -7.51 14.74 -21.77
C ALA A 128 -8.21 13.38 -21.66
N VAL A 129 -7.54 12.42 -20.98
CA VAL A 129 -8.07 11.08 -20.75
C VAL A 129 -8.93 11.07 -19.50
N LYS A 130 -10.09 10.42 -19.57
CA LYS A 130 -11.10 10.42 -18.52
C LYS A 130 -11.49 9.00 -18.11
N LEU A 131 -11.99 8.84 -16.90
CA LEU A 131 -12.64 7.59 -16.46
C LEU A 131 -13.87 7.33 -17.33
N THR A 132 -14.05 6.07 -17.71
CA THR A 132 -15.16 5.62 -18.54
C THR A 132 -16.14 4.78 -17.72
N GLY A 133 -17.42 5.14 -17.71
CA GLY A 133 -18.48 4.38 -17.05
C GLY A 133 -18.88 3.15 -17.88
N LEU A 134 -18.74 1.94 -17.34
CA LEU A 134 -19.22 0.69 -17.93
C LEU A 134 -20.36 0.08 -17.11
N ALA A 135 -20.24 0.10 -15.79
CA ALA A 135 -21.28 -0.36 -14.86
C ALA A 135 -21.98 0.78 -14.11
N GLY A 136 -21.82 2.03 -14.55
CA GLY A 136 -22.41 3.20 -13.93
C GLY A 136 -21.91 4.49 -14.57
N ASP A 137 -22.42 5.63 -14.08
CA ASP A 137 -21.99 6.93 -14.58
C ASP A 137 -20.63 7.32 -13.95
N ALA A 138 -19.62 7.53 -14.78
CA ALA A 138 -18.30 8.00 -14.34
C ALA A 138 -18.33 9.37 -13.65
N SER A 139 -19.35 10.20 -13.87
CA SER A 139 -19.52 11.46 -13.17
C SER A 139 -19.83 11.27 -11.67
N ALA A 140 -20.35 10.11 -11.30
CA ALA A 140 -20.56 9.74 -9.90
C ALA A 140 -19.29 9.23 -9.19
N ALA A 141 -18.19 8.96 -9.92
CA ALA A 141 -16.89 8.64 -9.36
C ALA A 141 -16.21 9.92 -8.85
N THR A 142 -16.68 10.44 -7.71
CA THR A 142 -16.15 11.66 -7.09
C THR A 142 -14.75 11.42 -6.48
N VAL A 143 -14.01 12.50 -6.23
CA VAL A 143 -12.69 12.42 -5.56
C VAL A 143 -12.80 11.71 -4.20
N ARG A 144 -13.85 12.00 -3.42
CA ARG A 144 -14.17 11.30 -2.16
C ARG A 144 -14.28 9.79 -2.36
N ARG A 145 -15.03 9.38 -3.37
CA ARG A 145 -15.24 7.96 -3.68
C ARG A 145 -13.97 7.27 -4.15
N VAL A 146 -13.09 7.96 -4.87
CA VAL A 146 -11.78 7.42 -5.23
C VAL A 146 -10.93 7.21 -3.97
N LEU A 147 -10.85 8.18 -3.06
CA LEU A 147 -10.12 8.08 -1.80
C LEU A 147 -10.64 6.96 -0.89
N SER A 148 -11.95 6.67 -0.91
CA SER A 148 -12.59 5.66 -0.05
C SER A 148 -12.81 4.32 -0.73
N HIS A 149 -12.26 4.10 -1.95
CA HIS A 149 -12.46 2.86 -2.71
C HIS A 149 -13.93 2.53 -3.02
N THR A 150 -14.76 3.55 -3.20
CA THR A 150 -16.18 3.39 -3.57
C THR A 150 -16.52 4.02 -4.92
N ALA A 151 -15.50 4.38 -5.70
CA ALA A 151 -15.67 4.93 -7.05
C ALA A 151 -16.02 3.87 -8.11
N GLY A 152 -15.99 2.58 -7.74
CA GLY A 152 -16.22 1.47 -8.68
C GLY A 152 -15.05 1.24 -9.63
N LEU A 153 -13.84 1.72 -9.29
CA LEU A 153 -12.61 1.46 -10.04
C LEU A 153 -12.14 0.02 -9.82
N PRO A 154 -11.48 -0.59 -10.82
CA PRO A 154 -11.08 -1.98 -10.74
C PRO A 154 -9.93 -2.21 -9.76
N TYR A 155 -9.81 -3.46 -9.30
CA TYR A 155 -8.58 -3.95 -8.68
C TYR A 155 -7.45 -3.86 -9.68
N HIS A 156 -6.29 -3.29 -9.26
CA HIS A 156 -5.18 -3.03 -10.16
C HIS A 156 -3.87 -2.97 -9.40
N TYR A 157 -2.85 -3.61 -9.93
CA TYR A 157 -1.45 -3.28 -9.71
C TYR A 157 -0.62 -3.60 -10.94
N HIS A 158 0.46 -2.84 -11.17
CA HIS A 158 1.35 -3.02 -12.29
C HIS A 158 2.78 -2.65 -11.84
N PHE A 159 3.64 -3.65 -11.71
CA PHE A 159 5.02 -3.53 -11.26
C PHE A 159 5.97 -3.51 -12.44
N PHE A 160 7.02 -2.69 -12.32
CA PHE A 160 8.10 -2.55 -13.31
C PHE A 160 9.43 -2.66 -12.59
N TYR A 161 10.15 -3.75 -12.83
CA TYR A 161 11.42 -4.03 -12.21
C TYR A 161 12.56 -3.36 -13.01
N ASN A 162 13.57 -2.80 -12.31
CA ASN A 162 14.65 -2.04 -12.94
C ASN A 162 15.63 -2.89 -13.77
N ASN A 163 15.55 -4.21 -13.69
CA ASN A 163 16.30 -5.15 -14.52
C ASN A 163 15.50 -5.63 -15.75
N GLU A 164 14.34 -5.05 -16.02
CA GLU A 164 13.49 -5.31 -17.19
C GLU A 164 13.58 -4.14 -18.19
N ALA A 165 13.17 -4.40 -19.43
CA ALA A 165 13.24 -3.39 -20.48
C ALA A 165 12.08 -2.37 -20.41
N ASP A 166 10.95 -2.77 -19.81
CA ASP A 166 9.75 -1.96 -19.75
C ASP A 166 9.74 -1.07 -18.50
N GLY A 167 9.25 0.16 -18.66
CA GLY A 167 9.00 1.09 -17.58
C GLY A 167 7.51 1.39 -17.39
N PRO A 168 7.12 2.05 -16.28
CA PRO A 168 5.73 2.38 -16.05
C PRO A 168 5.18 3.35 -17.10
N PRO A 169 3.95 3.12 -17.60
CA PRO A 169 3.27 4.07 -18.48
C PRO A 169 2.95 5.36 -17.71
N GLY A 170 2.70 6.43 -18.45
CA GLY A 170 2.14 7.64 -17.87
C GLY A 170 0.69 7.42 -17.40
N MET A 171 0.22 8.22 -16.43
CA MET A 171 -1.13 8.03 -15.87
C MET A 171 -2.25 8.20 -16.91
N ASP A 172 -2.08 9.05 -17.94
CA ASP A 172 -3.06 9.13 -19.03
C ASP A 172 -3.19 7.80 -19.79
N GLU A 173 -2.11 7.06 -19.98
CA GLU A 173 -2.13 5.73 -20.60
C GLU A 173 -2.77 4.68 -19.67
N SER A 174 -2.40 4.67 -18.38
CA SER A 174 -3.03 3.79 -17.38
C SER A 174 -4.54 4.04 -17.29
N ILE A 175 -4.98 5.30 -17.33
CA ILE A 175 -6.41 5.64 -17.33
C ILE A 175 -7.08 5.21 -18.62
N ALA A 176 -6.43 5.39 -19.79
CA ALA A 176 -6.99 4.96 -21.09
C ALA A 176 -7.24 3.46 -21.13
N HIS A 177 -6.37 2.66 -20.51
CA HIS A 177 -6.45 1.21 -20.48
C HIS A 177 -7.36 0.67 -19.37
N TYR A 178 -7.23 1.21 -18.15
CA TYR A 178 -7.80 0.63 -16.93
C TYR A 178 -8.71 1.59 -16.15
N GLY A 179 -8.86 2.85 -16.58
CA GLY A 179 -9.72 3.85 -15.92
C GLY A 179 -11.22 3.58 -16.15
N LEU A 180 -11.63 2.35 -15.87
CA LEU A 180 -13.00 1.86 -16.10
C LEU A 180 -13.78 1.84 -14.78
N VAL A 181 -14.99 2.37 -14.76
CA VAL A 181 -15.94 2.20 -13.65
C VAL A 181 -16.66 0.87 -13.89
N VAL A 182 -16.24 -0.17 -13.17
CA VAL A 182 -16.69 -1.57 -13.33
C VAL A 182 -17.78 -1.98 -12.35
N THR A 183 -18.01 -1.14 -11.32
CA THR A 183 -19.11 -1.24 -10.36
C THR A 183 -19.76 0.14 -10.22
N PRO A 184 -21.09 0.26 -10.05
CA PRO A 184 -21.72 1.56 -9.85
C PRO A 184 -21.11 2.31 -8.65
N PRO A 185 -20.67 3.58 -8.84
CA PRO A 185 -20.05 4.34 -7.76
C PRO A 185 -20.95 4.48 -6.53
N GLY A 186 -20.43 4.13 -5.36
CA GLY A 186 -21.14 4.14 -4.08
C GLY A 186 -21.87 2.84 -3.74
N GLU A 187 -21.95 1.85 -4.64
CA GLU A 187 -22.62 0.57 -4.39
C GLU A 187 -21.82 -0.33 -3.43
N ALA A 188 -20.50 -0.41 -3.62
CA ALA A 188 -19.66 -1.30 -2.86
C ALA A 188 -18.29 -0.67 -2.56
N TRP A 189 -17.62 -1.20 -1.55
CA TRP A 189 -16.21 -0.98 -1.31
C TRP A 189 -15.40 -1.94 -2.18
N GLU A 190 -14.59 -1.40 -3.10
CA GLU A 190 -13.73 -2.17 -4.01
C GLU A 190 -12.35 -1.54 -4.06
N TYR A 191 -11.39 -2.19 -3.42
CA TYR A 191 -10.03 -1.69 -3.29
C TYR A 191 -9.36 -1.49 -4.65
N SER A 192 -8.83 -0.29 -4.91
CA SER A 192 -8.18 0.04 -6.17
C SER A 192 -6.88 0.81 -5.96
N ASN A 193 -5.75 0.22 -6.37
CA ASN A 193 -4.47 0.96 -6.39
C ASN A 193 -4.46 2.01 -7.50
N LEU A 194 -5.08 1.72 -8.66
CA LEU A 194 -5.26 2.71 -9.73
C LEU A 194 -5.94 3.98 -9.21
N GLY A 195 -6.92 3.84 -8.30
CA GLY A 195 -7.56 4.99 -7.66
C GLY A 195 -6.55 5.94 -6.99
N TYR A 196 -5.55 5.40 -6.33
CA TYR A 196 -4.50 6.22 -5.69
C TYR A 196 -3.44 6.73 -6.67
N GLY A 197 -3.22 6.05 -7.79
CA GLY A 197 -2.49 6.60 -8.93
C GLY A 197 -3.23 7.79 -9.56
N ILE A 198 -4.56 7.72 -9.65
CA ILE A 198 -5.39 8.86 -10.07
C ILE A 198 -5.31 10.01 -9.06
N ILE A 199 -5.30 9.73 -7.74
CA ILE A 199 -5.15 10.77 -6.72
C ILE A 199 -3.79 11.46 -6.82
N ASP A 200 -2.67 10.73 -6.99
CA ASP A 200 -1.36 11.36 -7.16
C ASP A 200 -1.29 12.23 -8.42
N TYR A 201 -1.90 11.77 -9.51
CA TYR A 201 -2.04 12.53 -10.75
C TYR A 201 -2.87 13.81 -10.58
N ILE A 202 -3.98 13.75 -9.84
CA ILE A 202 -4.78 14.93 -9.48
C ILE A 202 -3.95 15.92 -8.64
N ILE A 203 -3.17 15.43 -7.67
CA ILE A 203 -2.26 16.25 -6.87
C ILE A 203 -1.25 16.98 -7.78
N ALA A 204 -0.57 16.23 -8.65
CA ALA A 204 0.43 16.80 -9.55
C ALA A 204 -0.18 17.86 -10.48
N ARG A 205 -1.30 17.57 -11.11
CA ARG A 205 -1.99 18.49 -12.03
C ARG A 205 -2.50 19.75 -11.32
N THR A 206 -3.12 19.59 -10.16
CA THR A 206 -3.72 20.71 -9.42
C THR A 206 -2.65 21.61 -8.79
N SER A 207 -1.54 21.03 -8.34
CA SER A 207 -0.43 21.78 -7.75
C SER A 207 0.53 22.38 -8.79
N GLY A 208 0.56 21.82 -10.01
CA GLY A 208 1.54 22.15 -11.04
C GLY A 208 2.96 21.64 -10.73
N ARG A 209 3.10 20.65 -9.83
CA ARG A 209 4.37 20.05 -9.40
C ARG A 209 4.36 18.55 -9.61
N ASP A 210 5.53 17.94 -9.79
CA ASP A 210 5.64 16.47 -9.68
C ASP A 210 5.14 15.99 -8.31
N TYR A 211 4.55 14.79 -8.28
CA TYR A 211 3.98 14.22 -7.06
C TYR A 211 5.02 14.08 -5.94
N ALA A 212 6.24 13.59 -6.25
CA ALA A 212 7.30 13.43 -5.24
C ALA A 212 7.75 14.79 -4.67
N ASP A 213 7.88 15.81 -5.53
CA ASP A 213 8.21 17.17 -5.09
C ASP A 213 7.13 17.78 -4.22
N TYR A 214 5.86 17.57 -4.57
CA TYR A 214 4.74 18.03 -3.76
C TYR A 214 4.73 17.35 -2.39
N MET A 215 4.87 16.02 -2.36
CA MET A 215 4.92 15.25 -1.11
C MET A 215 6.06 15.73 -0.21
N ARG A 216 7.24 15.91 -0.77
CA ARG A 216 8.41 16.37 -0.02
C ARG A 216 8.18 17.75 0.59
N THR A 217 7.72 18.73 -0.20
CA THR A 217 7.62 20.13 0.24
C THR A 217 6.38 20.42 1.08
N GLU A 218 5.27 19.73 0.83
CA GLU A 218 4.00 20.03 1.46
C GLU A 218 3.62 19.04 2.58
N VAL A 219 4.28 17.89 2.65
CA VAL A 219 3.97 16.87 3.68
C VAL A 219 5.21 16.51 4.49
N PHE A 220 6.26 15.98 3.86
CA PHE A 220 7.38 15.38 4.62
C PHE A 220 8.19 16.43 5.38
N VAL A 221 8.66 17.48 4.70
CA VAL A 221 9.45 18.55 5.33
C VAL A 221 8.67 19.27 6.43
N PRO A 222 7.41 19.73 6.20
CA PRO A 222 6.63 20.37 7.26
C PRO A 222 6.36 19.49 8.49
N LEU A 223 6.23 18.18 8.29
CA LEU A 223 6.06 17.22 9.38
C LEU A 223 7.41 16.77 9.99
N GLY A 224 8.54 17.27 9.48
CA GLY A 224 9.87 16.91 9.95
C GLY A 224 10.23 15.45 9.71
N LEU A 225 9.69 14.83 8.65
CA LEU A 225 9.96 13.45 8.25
C LEU A 225 11.20 13.43 7.34
N THR A 226 12.37 13.24 7.94
CA THR A 226 13.66 13.37 7.25
C THR A 226 14.12 12.09 6.56
N HIS A 227 13.59 10.95 6.98
CA HIS A 227 13.81 9.62 6.41
C HIS A 227 12.51 9.09 5.77
N THR A 228 11.89 9.95 4.93
CA THR A 228 10.67 9.62 4.19
C THR A 228 10.73 10.23 2.78
N SER A 229 10.42 9.44 1.76
CA SER A 229 10.40 9.89 0.36
C SER A 229 9.42 9.11 -0.50
N VAL A 230 9.05 9.67 -1.65
CA VAL A 230 8.44 8.91 -2.75
C VAL A 230 9.59 8.26 -3.51
N ASP A 231 9.52 6.96 -3.70
CA ASP A 231 10.65 6.12 -4.11
C ASP A 231 11.86 6.32 -3.15
N ILE A 232 13.06 5.91 -3.53
CA ILE A 232 14.27 6.21 -2.76
C ILE A 232 14.78 7.57 -3.23
N GLY A 233 14.50 8.60 -2.46
CA GLY A 233 14.90 9.97 -2.77
C GLY A 233 16.41 10.18 -2.69
N PRO A 234 16.94 11.21 -3.38
CA PRO A 234 18.37 11.54 -3.36
C PRO A 234 18.92 11.74 -1.94
N GLY A 235 20.04 11.09 -1.63
CA GLY A 235 20.70 11.15 -0.33
C GLY A 235 20.15 10.19 0.71
N LEU A 236 19.13 9.39 0.38
CA LEU A 236 18.52 8.39 1.25
C LEU A 236 18.91 6.95 0.86
N GLU A 237 19.69 6.75 -0.18
CA GLU A 237 20.04 5.44 -0.73
C GLU A 237 20.74 4.53 0.30
N SER A 238 21.57 5.11 1.17
CA SER A 238 22.29 4.37 2.21
C SER A 238 21.40 3.91 3.37
N TYR A 239 20.21 4.47 3.51
CA TYR A 239 19.23 4.09 4.54
C TYR A 239 18.24 3.04 4.05
N ALA A 240 18.11 2.83 2.73
CA ALA A 240 17.08 1.98 2.16
C ALA A 240 17.32 0.50 2.45
N ALA A 241 16.32 -0.18 2.99
CA ALA A 241 16.35 -1.62 3.19
C ALA A 241 16.22 -2.36 1.85
N GLN A 242 17.07 -3.38 1.65
CA GLN A 242 16.93 -4.35 0.57
C GLN A 242 15.69 -5.20 0.84
N ARG A 243 14.86 -5.43 -0.19
CA ARG A 243 13.69 -6.31 -0.16
C ARG A 243 14.08 -7.74 -0.50
N TYR A 244 13.46 -8.72 0.15
CA TYR A 244 13.76 -10.14 -0.01
C TYR A 244 12.49 -10.94 -0.32
N ASP A 245 12.62 -11.89 -1.25
CA ASP A 245 11.56 -12.85 -1.56
C ASP A 245 11.43 -13.97 -0.50
N ALA A 246 10.47 -14.87 -0.69
CA ALA A 246 10.25 -16.00 0.21
C ALA A 246 11.43 -16.99 0.24
N GLN A 247 12.27 -17.02 -0.80
CA GLN A 247 13.48 -17.83 -0.90
C GLN A 247 14.72 -17.06 -0.40
N GLN A 248 14.50 -15.89 0.23
CA GLN A 248 15.56 -15.07 0.81
C GLN A 248 16.53 -14.45 -0.21
N ARG A 249 16.12 -14.32 -1.47
CA ARG A 249 16.89 -13.67 -2.53
C ARG A 249 16.57 -12.18 -2.56
N PRO A 250 17.55 -11.31 -2.83
CA PRO A 250 17.31 -9.89 -3.03
C PRO A 250 16.36 -9.66 -4.21
N ILE A 251 15.32 -8.87 -4.01
CA ILE A 251 14.40 -8.46 -5.07
C ILE A 251 14.97 -7.20 -5.74
N PRO A 252 15.05 -7.12 -7.08
CA PRO A 252 15.40 -5.91 -7.79
C PRO A 252 14.49 -4.75 -7.41
N PHE A 253 14.97 -3.51 -7.51
CA PHE A 253 14.11 -2.34 -7.33
C PHE A 253 12.98 -2.36 -8.37
N TYR A 254 11.79 -2.02 -7.95
CA TYR A 254 10.61 -1.90 -8.81
C TYR A 254 9.79 -0.66 -8.46
N THR A 255 9.11 -0.14 -9.46
CA THR A 255 8.18 0.99 -9.37
C THR A 255 6.82 0.63 -9.94
N PHE A 256 5.91 1.60 -10.05
CA PHE A 256 4.51 1.38 -10.36
C PHE A 256 3.97 2.46 -11.29
N ASP A 257 2.87 2.15 -11.97
CA ASP A 257 2.02 3.14 -12.64
C ASP A 257 1.08 3.89 -11.66
N HIS A 258 1.06 3.52 -10.37
CA HIS A 258 0.20 4.06 -9.31
C HIS A 258 1.03 4.47 -8.07
N ARG A 259 1.96 5.42 -8.25
CA ARG A 259 2.94 5.82 -7.21
C ARG A 259 2.29 6.24 -5.90
N GLY A 260 1.18 7.01 -5.94
CA GLY A 260 0.42 7.43 -4.76
C GLY A 260 -0.18 6.29 -3.94
N GLY A 261 -0.34 5.11 -4.55
CA GLY A 261 -0.82 3.91 -3.87
C GLY A 261 0.24 3.13 -3.11
N SER A 262 1.54 3.22 -3.52
CA SER A 262 2.52 2.21 -3.10
C SER A 262 3.98 2.65 -3.03
N ALA A 263 4.37 3.85 -3.52
CA ALA A 263 5.75 4.21 -3.74
C ALA A 263 6.46 4.92 -2.57
N ILE A 264 5.81 5.12 -1.42
CA ILE A 264 6.44 5.81 -0.29
C ILE A 264 7.34 4.85 0.48
N TYR A 265 8.52 5.35 0.82
CA TYR A 265 9.48 4.77 1.76
C TYR A 265 9.53 5.63 3.00
N ALA A 266 9.58 5.00 4.18
CA ALA A 266 9.79 5.71 5.45
C ALA A 266 10.52 4.84 6.47
N SER A 267 11.16 5.51 7.43
CA SER A 267 11.67 4.87 8.63
C SER A 267 10.56 4.64 9.65
N ALA A 268 10.80 3.74 10.62
CA ALA A 268 9.85 3.52 11.71
C ALA A 268 9.69 4.79 12.56
N HIS A 269 10.79 5.53 12.76
CA HIS A 269 10.80 6.82 13.46
C HIS A 269 9.88 7.84 12.79
N ASP A 270 10.00 8.03 11.48
CA ASP A 270 9.18 9.00 10.75
C ASP A 270 7.72 8.55 10.65
N LEU A 271 7.49 7.24 10.44
CA LEU A 271 6.14 6.73 10.29
C LEU A 271 5.32 6.85 11.58
N VAL A 272 5.92 6.62 12.76
CA VAL A 272 5.22 6.82 14.04
C VAL A 272 4.91 8.30 14.26
N ARG A 273 5.80 9.22 13.85
CA ARG A 273 5.56 10.68 13.90
C ARG A 273 4.45 11.13 12.97
N PHE A 274 4.33 10.49 11.79
CA PHE A 274 3.15 10.67 10.93
C PHE A 274 1.88 10.18 11.61
N GLY A 275 1.94 9.05 12.34
CA GLY A 275 0.84 8.57 13.18
C GLY A 275 0.46 9.59 14.28
N MET A 276 1.43 10.14 14.98
CA MET A 276 1.25 11.16 16.03
C MET A 276 0.60 12.44 15.45
N PHE A 277 0.98 12.87 14.24
CA PHE A 277 0.30 13.96 13.54
C PHE A 277 -1.18 13.64 13.32
N HIS A 278 -1.52 12.43 12.92
CA HIS A 278 -2.90 11.98 12.74
C HIS A 278 -3.67 11.79 14.07
N LEU A 279 -2.97 11.58 15.18
CA LEU A 279 -3.54 11.58 16.54
C LEU A 279 -3.76 13.01 17.09
N LYS A 280 -3.27 14.04 16.40
CA LYS A 280 -3.37 15.46 16.76
C LYS A 280 -2.49 15.84 17.96
N ASP A 281 -1.31 15.23 18.08
CA ASP A 281 -0.36 15.48 19.16
C ASP A 281 0.29 16.86 19.14
N HIS A 282 0.15 17.59 18.01
CA HIS A 282 0.66 18.96 17.83
C HIS A 282 2.12 19.13 18.26
N LEU A 283 2.99 18.21 17.78
CA LEU A 283 4.41 18.22 18.14
C LEU A 283 5.08 19.54 17.73
N GLN A 284 5.89 20.12 18.64
CA GLN A 284 6.49 21.47 18.46
C GLN A 284 7.35 21.61 17.19
N TYR A 285 7.93 20.52 16.70
CA TYR A 285 8.75 20.47 15.48
C TYR A 285 7.95 20.12 14.22
N GLN A 286 6.64 19.93 14.33
CA GLN A 286 5.74 19.68 13.21
C GLN A 286 4.87 20.90 12.93
N GLN A 287 4.67 21.18 11.65
CA GLN A 287 3.67 22.17 11.23
C GLN A 287 2.31 21.48 11.11
N ALA A 288 1.26 22.12 11.61
CA ALA A 288 -0.11 21.66 11.43
C ALA A 288 -0.53 21.87 9.95
N ILE A 289 -0.21 20.92 9.07
CA ILE A 289 -0.51 21.01 7.63
C ILE A 289 -2.00 20.78 7.32
N LEU A 290 -2.75 20.19 8.23
CA LEU A 290 -4.21 20.04 8.19
C LEU A 290 -4.81 20.48 9.53
N LYS A 291 -6.08 20.89 9.49
CA LYS A 291 -6.89 21.14 10.70
C LYS A 291 -7.29 19.81 11.34
N ASP A 292 -7.47 19.80 12.67
CA ASP A 292 -7.93 18.63 13.41
C ASP A 292 -9.24 18.07 12.86
N SER A 293 -10.19 18.94 12.52
CA SER A 293 -11.46 18.53 11.90
C SER A 293 -11.29 17.85 10.55
N THR A 294 -10.22 18.17 9.81
CA THR A 294 -9.87 17.48 8.55
C THR A 294 -9.31 16.08 8.83
N LEU A 295 -8.47 15.94 9.86
CA LEU A 295 -7.96 14.64 10.30
C LEU A 295 -9.10 13.76 10.80
N ASP A 296 -10.03 14.31 11.59
CA ASP A 296 -11.23 13.59 12.04
C ASP A 296 -12.09 13.12 10.85
N GLN A 297 -12.27 13.96 9.83
CA GLN A 297 -12.97 13.57 8.60
C GLN A 297 -12.29 12.42 7.86
N MET A 298 -10.94 12.40 7.82
CA MET A 298 -10.20 11.33 7.17
C MET A 298 -10.38 9.98 7.89
N HIS A 299 -10.60 9.99 9.18
CA HIS A 299 -10.75 8.80 10.02
C HIS A 299 -12.20 8.30 10.12
N GLN A 300 -13.16 8.99 9.52
CA GLN A 300 -14.56 8.54 9.48
C GLN A 300 -14.78 7.59 8.31
N SER A 301 -15.49 6.48 8.55
CA SER A 301 -15.87 5.56 7.47
C SER A 301 -16.76 6.29 6.44
N ALA A 302 -16.36 6.21 5.19
CA ALA A 302 -17.09 6.72 4.03
C ALA A 302 -17.64 5.60 3.12
N THR A 303 -17.52 4.34 3.57
CA THR A 303 -17.94 3.16 2.81
C THR A 303 -19.30 2.63 3.25
N PRO A 304 -20.06 1.99 2.34
CA PRO A 304 -21.18 1.17 2.73
C PRO A 304 -20.74 0.06 3.72
N PRO A 305 -21.63 -0.40 4.59
CA PRO A 305 -21.34 -1.55 5.45
C PRO A 305 -20.95 -2.79 4.62
N VAL A 306 -19.93 -3.52 5.08
CA VAL A 306 -19.56 -4.83 4.52
C VAL A 306 -20.18 -5.91 5.39
N PRO A 307 -21.25 -6.62 4.94
CA PRO A 307 -22.00 -7.55 5.79
C PRO A 307 -21.16 -8.67 6.40
N SER A 308 -20.17 -9.19 5.64
CA SER A 308 -19.24 -10.22 6.12
C SER A 308 -18.20 -9.73 7.13
N GLN A 309 -18.06 -8.40 7.29
CA GLN A 309 -17.07 -7.78 8.18
C GLN A 309 -17.69 -6.59 8.94
N PRO A 310 -18.57 -6.86 9.92
CA PRO A 310 -19.26 -5.82 10.68
C PRO A 310 -18.25 -4.88 11.37
N GLY A 311 -18.49 -3.58 11.30
CA GLY A 311 -17.64 -2.56 11.91
C GLY A 311 -16.34 -2.23 11.16
N LEU A 312 -16.04 -2.94 10.07
CA LEU A 312 -14.96 -2.55 9.14
C LEU A 312 -15.50 -1.49 8.18
N GLY A 313 -14.67 -0.47 7.91
CA GLY A 313 -14.96 0.58 6.94
C GLY A 313 -13.67 1.15 6.36
N TYR A 314 -13.83 2.14 5.49
CA TYR A 314 -12.71 2.88 4.93
C TYR A 314 -13.02 4.38 4.88
N GLY A 315 -12.15 5.18 5.46
CA GLY A 315 -12.24 6.63 5.42
C GLY A 315 -11.53 7.22 4.20
N LEU A 316 -10.90 8.38 4.35
CA LEU A 316 -10.10 8.98 3.29
C LEU A 316 -8.64 8.56 3.45
N GLY A 317 -8.30 7.43 2.87
CA GLY A 317 -6.96 6.84 2.93
C GLY A 317 -6.71 5.90 4.10
N TRP A 318 -7.68 5.64 4.95
CA TRP A 318 -7.52 4.85 6.16
C TRP A 318 -8.57 3.74 6.27
N ILE A 319 -8.15 2.56 6.67
CA ILE A 319 -9.07 1.51 7.13
C ILE A 319 -9.55 1.92 8.51
N THR A 320 -10.86 1.83 8.75
CA THR A 320 -11.48 2.11 10.04
C THR A 320 -12.09 0.84 10.62
N LYS A 321 -11.91 0.61 11.91
CA LYS A 321 -12.50 -0.51 12.62
C LYS A 321 -13.16 0.03 13.88
N ALA A 322 -14.49 -0.10 13.95
CA ALA A 322 -15.28 0.44 15.03
C ALA A 322 -14.96 -0.24 16.37
N ASP A 323 -14.64 -1.54 16.31
CA ASP A 323 -14.22 -2.35 17.46
C ASP A 323 -13.07 -3.26 17.04
N ASP A 324 -11.86 -2.96 17.52
CA ASP A 324 -10.69 -3.82 17.46
C ASP A 324 -10.34 -4.26 18.88
N HIS A 325 -10.92 -5.38 19.32
CA HIS A 325 -10.70 -5.94 20.66
C HIS A 325 -11.02 -4.95 21.80
N GLY A 326 -12.14 -4.24 21.67
CA GLY A 326 -12.62 -3.26 22.64
C GLY A 326 -12.17 -1.82 22.43
N TYR A 327 -11.48 -1.53 21.33
CA TYR A 327 -11.01 -0.20 20.96
C TYR A 327 -11.37 0.16 19.53
N SER A 328 -11.72 1.42 19.27
CA SER A 328 -11.80 1.90 17.90
C SER A 328 -10.39 2.09 17.34
N ALA A 329 -10.16 1.63 16.12
CA ALA A 329 -8.87 1.71 15.46
C ALA A 329 -8.97 2.33 14.07
N VAL A 330 -7.93 3.06 13.69
CA VAL A 330 -7.70 3.59 12.34
C VAL A 330 -6.32 3.10 11.91
N TYR A 331 -6.24 2.37 10.80
CA TYR A 331 -4.99 1.74 10.44
C TYR A 331 -4.82 1.61 8.92
N HIS A 332 -3.63 1.30 8.49
CA HIS A 332 -3.37 0.79 7.16
C HIS A 332 -2.24 -0.24 7.20
N THR A 333 -2.36 -1.28 6.38
CA THR A 333 -1.30 -2.27 6.16
C THR A 333 -0.69 -2.07 4.78
N GLY A 334 0.52 -2.57 4.60
CA GLY A 334 1.18 -2.62 3.31
C GLY A 334 1.70 -4.01 3.00
N GLY A 335 1.42 -4.50 1.80
CA GLY A 335 1.87 -5.80 1.31
C GLY A 335 2.18 -5.73 -0.18
N MET A 336 3.37 -6.21 -0.55
CA MET A 336 3.84 -6.40 -1.93
C MET A 336 5.14 -7.21 -1.91
N PRO A 337 5.73 -7.64 -3.03
CA PRO A 337 6.95 -8.41 -3.02
C PRO A 337 8.04 -7.82 -2.13
N GLY A 338 8.48 -8.57 -1.12
CA GLY A 338 9.48 -8.16 -0.16
C GLY A 338 9.03 -7.11 0.86
N VAL A 339 7.74 -6.90 1.05
CA VAL A 339 7.20 -5.88 1.96
C VAL A 339 6.02 -6.40 2.76
N SER A 340 6.08 -6.25 4.08
CA SER A 340 4.93 -6.40 4.97
C SER A 340 5.01 -5.33 6.06
N THR A 341 4.07 -4.40 6.08
CA THR A 341 4.08 -3.22 6.95
C THR A 341 2.72 -2.96 7.59
N ALA A 342 2.72 -2.32 8.74
CA ALA A 342 1.49 -1.89 9.43
C ALA A 342 1.72 -0.60 10.21
N LEU A 343 0.72 0.29 10.13
CA LEU A 343 0.57 1.47 10.98
C LEU A 343 -0.84 1.41 11.57
N ALA A 344 -0.95 1.41 12.89
CA ALA A 344 -2.23 1.43 13.60
C ALA A 344 -2.29 2.60 14.58
N LEU A 345 -3.43 3.27 14.60
CA LEU A 345 -3.77 4.37 15.50
C LEU A 345 -4.96 3.96 16.35
N PHE A 346 -4.89 4.23 17.63
CA PHE A 346 -5.98 4.07 18.59
C PHE A 346 -6.28 5.46 19.19
N PRO A 347 -7.14 6.27 18.53
CA PRO A 347 -7.31 7.68 18.88
C PRO A 347 -7.80 7.91 20.31
N SER A 348 -8.67 7.04 20.85
CA SER A 348 -9.14 7.14 22.25
C SER A 348 -8.02 6.91 23.27
N GLU A 349 -6.94 6.27 22.87
CA GLU A 349 -5.81 5.90 23.70
C GLU A 349 -4.57 6.74 23.43
N ASP A 350 -4.65 7.68 22.48
CA ASP A 350 -3.50 8.44 22.00
C ASP A 350 -2.28 7.53 21.73
N LEU A 351 -2.52 6.44 20.98
CA LEU A 351 -1.55 5.39 20.72
C LEU A 351 -1.33 5.20 19.22
N ALA A 352 -0.08 5.28 18.78
CA ALA A 352 0.35 4.88 17.43
C ALA A 352 1.36 3.73 17.51
N VAL A 353 1.20 2.74 16.65
CA VAL A 353 2.08 1.56 16.58
C VAL A 353 2.48 1.30 15.13
N VAL A 354 3.76 1.09 14.92
CA VAL A 354 4.39 0.82 13.61
C VAL A 354 5.10 -0.53 13.62
N VAL A 355 4.94 -1.31 12.55
CA VAL A 355 5.73 -2.51 12.26
C VAL A 355 6.13 -2.48 10.79
N LEU A 356 7.42 -2.55 10.50
CA LEU A 356 7.99 -2.55 9.15
C LEU A 356 8.89 -3.77 8.97
N THR A 357 8.77 -4.43 7.80
CA THR A 357 9.65 -5.55 7.42
C THR A 357 10.11 -5.42 5.97
N ASN A 358 11.26 -6.01 5.65
CA ASN A 358 11.78 -6.10 4.29
C ASN A 358 11.58 -7.48 3.65
N SER A 359 10.51 -8.17 4.05
CA SER A 359 10.07 -9.46 3.49
C SER A 359 8.56 -9.59 3.58
N TYR A 360 7.94 -10.30 2.64
CA TYR A 360 6.50 -10.60 2.68
C TYR A 360 6.26 -11.92 3.43
N ALA A 361 5.95 -11.83 4.71
CA ALA A 361 5.84 -12.99 5.59
C ALA A 361 4.48 -13.16 6.30
N GLY A 362 3.53 -12.24 6.09
CA GLY A 362 2.18 -12.31 6.64
C GLY A 362 2.09 -12.26 8.17
N ILE A 363 3.14 -11.80 8.86
CA ILE A 363 3.22 -11.84 10.34
C ILE A 363 2.97 -10.48 11.02
N THR A 364 2.89 -9.39 10.26
CA THR A 364 2.68 -8.04 10.81
C THR A 364 1.43 -7.94 11.69
N PRO A 365 0.28 -8.57 11.40
CA PRO A 365 -0.86 -8.54 12.30
C PRO A 365 -0.57 -9.15 13.67
N LYS A 366 0.15 -10.30 13.70
CA LYS A 366 0.52 -10.98 14.95
C LYS A 366 1.51 -10.16 15.77
N MET A 367 2.49 -9.54 15.11
CA MET A 367 3.43 -8.62 15.77
C MET A 367 2.71 -7.39 16.31
N MET A 368 1.82 -6.78 15.52
CA MET A 368 1.00 -5.64 15.94
C MET A 368 0.21 -5.97 17.19
N GLN A 369 -0.49 -7.11 17.22
CA GLN A 369 -1.24 -7.56 18.40
C GLN A 369 -0.35 -7.72 19.64
N ALA A 370 0.85 -8.29 19.48
CA ALA A 370 1.78 -8.46 20.58
C ALA A 370 2.26 -7.10 21.14
N ILE A 371 2.54 -6.14 20.27
CA ILE A 371 3.00 -4.80 20.66
C ILE A 371 1.88 -4.00 21.34
N VAL A 372 0.70 -3.95 20.71
CA VAL A 372 -0.49 -3.25 21.27
C VAL A 372 -0.83 -3.83 22.64
N GLY A 373 -0.76 -5.16 22.79
CA GLY A 373 -1.03 -5.84 24.06
C GLY A 373 -0.06 -5.48 25.20
N CYS A 374 1.17 -5.03 24.87
CA CYS A 374 2.11 -4.51 25.88
C CYS A 374 1.69 -3.15 26.44
N VAL A 375 0.88 -2.39 25.69
CA VAL A 375 0.45 -1.04 26.07
C VAL A 375 -1.00 -1.04 26.56
N LEU A 376 -1.86 -1.88 25.94
CA LEU A 376 -3.29 -1.99 26.23
C LEU A 376 -3.61 -3.41 26.78
N PRO A 377 -3.58 -3.63 28.09
CA PRO A 377 -3.79 -4.96 28.67
C PRO A 377 -5.14 -5.60 28.32
N LYS A 378 -6.23 -4.82 28.28
CA LYS A 378 -7.55 -5.32 27.89
C LYS A 378 -7.59 -5.82 26.44
N TYR A 379 -6.82 -5.18 25.54
CA TYR A 379 -6.64 -5.64 24.18
C TYR A 379 -5.98 -7.03 24.13
N ALA A 380 -4.91 -7.22 24.94
CA ALA A 380 -4.23 -8.51 25.03
C ALA A 380 -5.17 -9.63 25.55
N ASP A 381 -6.03 -9.33 26.51
CA ASP A 381 -7.03 -10.29 27.03
C ASP A 381 -8.03 -10.65 25.96
N ALA A 382 -8.57 -9.67 25.23
CA ALA A 382 -9.52 -9.90 24.15
C ALA A 382 -8.90 -10.74 23.02
N VAL A 383 -7.67 -10.44 22.59
CA VAL A 383 -6.94 -11.23 21.58
C VAL A 383 -6.75 -12.69 22.00
N ARG A 384 -6.50 -12.96 23.29
CA ARG A 384 -6.41 -14.33 23.80
C ARG A 384 -7.72 -15.07 23.70
N ASN A 385 -8.82 -14.42 24.07
CA ASN A 385 -10.16 -15.00 24.03
C ASN A 385 -10.62 -15.29 22.57
N ASP A 386 -10.28 -14.42 21.61
CA ASP A 386 -10.62 -14.61 20.19
C ASP A 386 -9.90 -15.82 19.56
N LYS A 387 -8.70 -16.15 20.02
CA LYS A 387 -7.96 -17.33 19.51
C LYS A 387 -8.62 -18.66 19.86
N GLU A 388 -9.46 -18.66 20.90
CA GLU A 388 -10.24 -19.83 21.26
C GLU A 388 -11.48 -20.00 20.34
N GLN A 389 -11.87 -18.95 19.63
CA GLN A 389 -12.97 -18.95 18.65
C GLN A 389 -12.40 -18.96 17.23
N ASN A 390 -11.81 -20.09 16.80
CA ASN A 390 -11.41 -20.25 15.40
C ASN A 390 -12.63 -20.10 14.49
N PRO A 391 -12.66 -19.11 13.56
CA PRO A 391 -13.74 -19.06 12.58
C PRO A 391 -13.76 -20.39 11.81
N PRO A 392 -14.94 -20.95 11.54
CA PRO A 392 -15.04 -22.18 10.77
C PRO A 392 -14.37 -21.97 9.40
N LYS A 393 -13.57 -22.97 8.97
CA LYS A 393 -13.04 -22.96 7.60
C LYS A 393 -14.21 -22.77 6.64
N PRO A 394 -14.08 -21.93 5.60
CA PRO A 394 -15.11 -21.81 4.59
C PRO A 394 -15.50 -23.20 4.10
N GLY A 395 -16.77 -23.51 4.16
CA GLY A 395 -17.30 -24.75 3.56
C GLY A 395 -17.10 -24.74 2.03
N PRO A 396 -17.31 -25.88 1.37
CA PRO A 396 -17.29 -25.93 -0.08
C PRO A 396 -18.31 -24.93 -0.65
N PHE A 397 -18.00 -24.39 -1.82
CA PHE A 397 -18.90 -23.48 -2.54
C PHE A 397 -20.25 -24.17 -2.73
N THR A 398 -21.31 -23.46 -2.37
CA THR A 398 -22.69 -23.90 -2.65
C THR A 398 -23.30 -22.88 -3.61
N PRO A 399 -23.73 -23.30 -4.80
CA PRO A 399 -24.31 -22.35 -5.76
C PRO A 399 -25.54 -21.67 -5.19
N ASN A 400 -25.57 -20.34 -5.26
CA ASN A 400 -26.80 -19.60 -5.04
C ASN A 400 -27.81 -20.00 -6.13
N PRO A 401 -29.07 -20.39 -5.80
CA PRO A 401 -30.09 -20.73 -6.79
C PRO A 401 -30.29 -19.68 -7.88
N GLN A 402 -30.03 -18.40 -7.56
CA GLN A 402 -30.08 -17.30 -8.50
C GLN A 402 -28.95 -17.31 -9.53
N LEU A 403 -27.87 -18.05 -9.31
CA LEU A 403 -26.76 -18.18 -10.25
C LEU A 403 -26.92 -19.37 -11.20
N LEU A 404 -27.66 -20.42 -10.80
CA LEU A 404 -27.80 -21.67 -11.58
C LEU A 404 -28.20 -21.44 -13.02
N GLY A 405 -27.61 -22.21 -13.93
CA GLY A 405 -27.85 -22.17 -15.37
C GLY A 405 -26.75 -21.44 -16.15
N ALA A 406 -27.05 -21.14 -17.40
CA ALA A 406 -26.11 -20.56 -18.35
C ALA A 406 -26.21 -19.03 -18.42
N TRP A 407 -25.06 -18.39 -18.45
CA TRP A 407 -24.88 -16.96 -18.60
C TRP A 407 -23.97 -16.68 -19.80
N THR A 408 -24.32 -15.70 -20.64
CA THR A 408 -23.54 -15.35 -21.82
C THR A 408 -23.37 -13.84 -21.92
N GLY A 409 -22.21 -13.44 -22.38
CA GLY A 409 -21.90 -12.03 -22.52
C GLY A 409 -20.50 -11.79 -23.05
N THR A 410 -19.79 -10.83 -22.50
CA THR A 410 -18.48 -10.44 -23.00
C THR A 410 -17.55 -9.97 -21.90
N VAL A 411 -16.24 -10.17 -22.13
CA VAL A 411 -15.15 -9.46 -21.46
C VAL A 411 -14.63 -8.39 -22.41
N ARG A 412 -14.55 -7.16 -21.93
CA ARG A 412 -14.04 -6.00 -22.67
C ARG A 412 -12.70 -5.57 -22.08
N THR A 413 -11.65 -5.77 -22.85
CA THR A 413 -10.32 -5.21 -22.61
C THR A 413 -10.25 -3.79 -23.18
N TRP A 414 -9.16 -3.09 -22.93
CA TRP A 414 -8.92 -1.79 -23.57
C TRP A 414 -8.69 -1.91 -25.10
N LYS A 415 -8.31 -3.09 -25.58
CA LYS A 415 -8.00 -3.36 -26.98
C LYS A 415 -9.14 -4.05 -27.72
N ASP A 416 -9.73 -5.09 -27.12
CA ASP A 416 -10.64 -6.02 -27.78
C ASP A 416 -11.86 -6.36 -26.91
N LYS A 417 -12.85 -7.01 -27.53
CA LYS A 417 -14.03 -7.55 -26.88
C LYS A 417 -14.12 -9.06 -27.18
N MET A 418 -14.13 -9.88 -26.14
CA MET A 418 -14.17 -11.33 -26.22
C MET A 418 -15.55 -11.85 -25.76
N THR A 419 -16.07 -12.90 -26.39
CA THR A 419 -17.25 -13.59 -25.88
C THR A 419 -16.92 -14.27 -24.56
N PHE A 420 -17.89 -14.32 -23.64
CA PHE A 420 -17.70 -14.94 -22.33
C PHE A 420 -18.97 -15.69 -21.92
N SER A 421 -18.82 -16.94 -21.51
CA SER A 421 -19.91 -17.74 -20.98
C SER A 421 -19.54 -18.38 -19.64
N ILE A 422 -20.52 -18.47 -18.75
CA ILE A 422 -20.42 -19.15 -17.46
C ILE A 422 -21.63 -20.07 -17.32
N VAL A 423 -21.41 -21.30 -16.88
CA VAL A 423 -22.48 -22.26 -16.55
C VAL A 423 -22.31 -22.72 -15.12
N PHE A 424 -23.31 -22.44 -14.28
CA PHE A 424 -23.37 -22.90 -12.89
C PHE A 424 -24.19 -24.19 -12.84
N GLN A 425 -23.58 -25.26 -12.42
CA GLN A 425 -24.21 -26.56 -12.28
C GLN A 425 -24.72 -26.79 -10.83
N GLN A 426 -25.61 -27.75 -10.66
CA GLN A 426 -26.17 -28.09 -9.35
C GLN A 426 -25.17 -28.78 -8.41
N ASP A 427 -24.18 -29.44 -8.94
CA ASP A 427 -23.08 -30.11 -8.25
C ASP A 427 -21.96 -29.18 -7.78
N ALA A 428 -22.17 -27.86 -7.97
CA ALA A 428 -21.26 -26.78 -7.64
C ALA A 428 -20.10 -26.55 -8.65
N ASP A 429 -20.05 -27.28 -9.74
CA ASP A 429 -19.10 -26.98 -10.82
C ASP A 429 -19.52 -25.71 -11.56
N ILE A 430 -18.51 -24.88 -11.85
CA ILE A 430 -18.70 -23.64 -12.61
C ILE A 430 -17.81 -23.73 -13.85
N HIS A 431 -18.44 -23.90 -14.99
CA HIS A 431 -17.75 -23.96 -16.28
C HIS A 431 -17.66 -22.55 -16.90
N VAL A 432 -16.50 -22.22 -17.40
CA VAL A 432 -16.25 -20.93 -18.06
C VAL A 432 -15.58 -21.11 -19.41
N LYS A 433 -16.00 -20.30 -20.38
CA LYS A 433 -15.35 -20.23 -21.71
C LYS A 433 -15.17 -18.77 -22.11
N LEU A 434 -13.92 -18.41 -22.45
CA LEU A 434 -13.53 -17.07 -22.90
C LEU A 434 -13.10 -17.13 -24.37
N GLY A 435 -13.81 -16.42 -25.24
CA GLY A 435 -13.57 -16.43 -26.69
C GLY A 435 -13.71 -17.83 -27.28
N GLU A 436 -12.76 -18.18 -28.17
CA GLU A 436 -12.67 -19.50 -28.79
C GLU A 436 -11.72 -20.46 -28.02
N GLN A 437 -11.32 -20.09 -26.79
CA GLN A 437 -10.44 -20.92 -25.96
C GLN A 437 -11.20 -22.12 -25.39
N LEU A 438 -10.46 -23.05 -24.83
CA LEU A 438 -11.06 -24.24 -24.18
C LEU A 438 -11.93 -23.82 -23.00
N GLU A 439 -12.99 -24.56 -22.78
CA GLU A 439 -13.78 -24.47 -21.56
C GLU A 439 -12.98 -25.01 -20.36
N THR A 440 -13.02 -24.28 -19.24
CA THR A 440 -12.31 -24.63 -18.01
C THR A 440 -13.23 -24.48 -16.81
N LEU A 441 -12.78 -24.98 -15.64
CA LEU A 441 -13.50 -24.85 -14.38
C LEU A 441 -13.02 -23.62 -13.60
N VAL A 442 -13.92 -23.03 -12.84
CA VAL A 442 -13.58 -22.04 -11.81
C VAL A 442 -13.18 -22.76 -10.54
N ASN A 443 -11.96 -22.51 -10.06
CA ASN A 443 -11.44 -23.02 -8.80
C ASN A 443 -11.63 -21.96 -7.70
N ASP A 444 -11.62 -22.39 -6.43
CA ASP A 444 -11.71 -21.54 -5.24
C ASP A 444 -12.92 -20.60 -5.27
N ALA A 445 -14.03 -21.07 -5.86
CA ALA A 445 -15.24 -20.29 -6.00
C ALA A 445 -15.83 -19.89 -4.64
N SER A 446 -16.26 -18.64 -4.52
CA SER A 446 -17.03 -18.14 -3.38
C SER A 446 -18.11 -17.16 -3.83
N PHE A 447 -19.20 -17.08 -3.09
CA PHE A 447 -20.24 -16.06 -3.30
C PHE A 447 -20.55 -15.38 -1.98
N ARG A 448 -20.08 -14.15 -1.82
CA ARG A 448 -20.23 -13.37 -0.58
C ARG A 448 -20.58 -11.93 -0.91
N ASP A 449 -21.41 -11.32 -0.09
CA ASP A 449 -21.82 -9.91 -0.21
C ASP A 449 -22.30 -9.54 -1.63
N GLY A 450 -22.95 -10.52 -2.32
CA GLY A 450 -23.45 -10.37 -3.67
C GLY A 450 -22.38 -10.49 -4.79
N ALA A 451 -21.13 -10.77 -4.45
CA ALA A 451 -20.04 -10.99 -5.40
C ALA A 451 -19.67 -12.47 -5.54
N LEU A 452 -19.52 -12.92 -6.78
CA LEU A 452 -18.89 -14.18 -7.15
C LEU A 452 -17.39 -13.93 -7.33
N GLU A 453 -16.58 -14.72 -6.65
CA GLU A 453 -15.13 -14.73 -6.81
C GLU A 453 -14.64 -16.13 -7.15
N GLY A 454 -13.54 -16.24 -7.88
CA GLY A 454 -12.92 -17.51 -8.21
C GLY A 454 -11.77 -17.35 -9.22
N ARG A 455 -11.05 -18.42 -9.48
CA ARG A 455 -9.90 -18.45 -10.41
C ARG A 455 -10.15 -19.46 -11.53
N PHE A 456 -9.73 -19.13 -12.75
CA PHE A 456 -9.81 -20.05 -13.87
C PHE A 456 -8.63 -19.89 -14.84
N VAL A 457 -8.34 -20.93 -15.59
CA VAL A 457 -7.25 -20.93 -16.58
C VAL A 457 -7.82 -20.52 -17.93
N SER A 458 -7.40 -19.36 -18.42
CA SER A 458 -7.66 -18.84 -19.76
C SER A 458 -6.70 -17.66 -20.00
N SER A 459 -6.79 -16.96 -21.13
CA SER A 459 -5.87 -15.88 -21.47
C SER A 459 -6.59 -14.65 -22.00
N ILE A 460 -6.15 -13.48 -21.55
CA ILE A 460 -6.43 -12.17 -22.13
C ILE A 460 -5.19 -11.72 -22.91
N THR A 461 -5.38 -11.26 -24.15
CA THR A 461 -4.29 -11.01 -25.11
C THR A 461 -4.06 -9.53 -25.36
N THR A 462 -3.87 -8.73 -24.32
CA THR A 462 -3.37 -7.37 -24.45
C THR A 462 -1.83 -7.34 -24.36
N PRO A 463 -1.14 -6.36 -24.96
CA PRO A 463 0.33 -6.29 -24.95
C PRO A 463 0.95 -6.35 -23.56
N ASP A 464 0.36 -5.68 -22.59
CA ASP A 464 0.78 -5.62 -21.18
C ASP A 464 0.55 -6.95 -20.44
N VAL A 465 -0.58 -7.62 -20.67
CA VAL A 465 -0.86 -8.96 -20.12
C VAL A 465 0.02 -10.04 -20.74
N ASN A 466 0.34 -9.93 -22.03
CA ASN A 466 1.17 -10.94 -22.73
C ASN A 466 2.65 -10.94 -22.28
N ARG A 467 3.07 -10.02 -21.43
CA ARG A 467 4.46 -9.96 -20.92
C ARG A 467 4.81 -11.17 -20.05
N TYR A 468 3.83 -11.71 -19.33
CA TYR A 468 4.04 -12.81 -18.38
C TYR A 468 2.90 -13.82 -18.40
N GLY A 469 3.18 -15.06 -17.93
CA GLY A 469 2.16 -16.06 -17.69
C GLY A 469 1.20 -15.59 -16.58
N HIS A 470 -0.10 -15.86 -16.74
CA HIS A 470 -1.11 -15.39 -15.81
C HIS A 470 -2.26 -16.38 -15.64
N THR A 471 -3.02 -16.23 -14.60
CA THR A 471 -4.34 -16.83 -14.39
C THR A 471 -5.40 -15.73 -14.40
N LEU A 472 -6.67 -16.11 -14.57
CA LEU A 472 -7.77 -15.16 -14.54
C LEU A 472 -8.56 -15.31 -13.23
N LEU A 473 -8.81 -14.16 -12.59
CA LEU A 473 -9.70 -14.03 -11.44
C LEU A 473 -11.05 -13.51 -11.91
N LEU A 474 -12.13 -14.09 -11.39
CA LEU A 474 -13.47 -13.55 -11.48
C LEU A 474 -13.77 -12.69 -10.26
N HIS A 475 -14.35 -11.52 -10.49
CA HIS A 475 -15.04 -10.75 -9.46
C HIS A 475 -16.30 -10.15 -10.11
N LEU A 476 -17.43 -10.86 -9.98
CA LEU A 476 -18.68 -10.51 -10.63
C LEU A 476 -19.78 -10.34 -9.60
N ARG A 477 -20.60 -9.30 -9.74
CA ARG A 477 -21.79 -9.06 -8.90
C ARG A 477 -23.07 -9.42 -9.64
N LEU A 478 -23.96 -10.11 -8.94
CA LEU A 478 -25.28 -10.41 -9.43
C LEU A 478 -26.20 -9.18 -9.27
N ARG A 479 -26.75 -8.69 -10.39
CA ARG A 479 -27.66 -7.53 -10.47
C ARG A 479 -28.88 -7.89 -11.31
N GLY A 480 -29.91 -8.44 -10.66
CA GLY A 480 -31.09 -8.96 -11.36
C GLY A 480 -30.74 -10.14 -12.26
N ASP A 481 -30.91 -9.97 -13.56
CA ASP A 481 -30.61 -10.94 -14.62
C ASP A 481 -29.22 -10.76 -15.25
N LYS A 482 -28.37 -9.91 -14.65
CA LYS A 482 -27.00 -9.64 -15.11
C LYS A 482 -25.97 -10.03 -14.08
N LEU A 483 -24.81 -10.53 -14.56
CA LEU A 483 -23.56 -10.60 -13.83
C LEU A 483 -22.63 -9.55 -14.41
N THR A 484 -22.18 -8.60 -13.60
CA THR A 484 -21.29 -7.53 -14.05
C THR A 484 -20.15 -7.33 -13.08
N GLY A 485 -18.97 -6.93 -13.59
CA GLY A 485 -17.79 -6.73 -12.76
C GLY A 485 -16.51 -6.83 -13.57
N GLN A 486 -15.55 -7.61 -13.08
CA GLN A 486 -14.22 -7.67 -13.69
C GLN A 486 -13.70 -9.10 -13.81
N VAL A 487 -12.94 -9.33 -14.88
CA VAL A 487 -12.03 -10.46 -15.06
C VAL A 487 -10.62 -9.88 -15.00
N ILE A 488 -9.80 -10.39 -14.10
CA ILE A 488 -8.49 -9.83 -13.79
C ILE A 488 -7.43 -10.83 -14.22
N ALA A 489 -6.53 -10.42 -15.11
CA ALA A 489 -5.32 -11.19 -15.42
C ALA A 489 -4.28 -10.92 -14.33
N GLU A 490 -3.89 -11.97 -13.59
CA GLU A 490 -2.97 -11.86 -12.46
C GLU A 490 -1.78 -12.80 -12.64
N THR A 491 -0.58 -12.28 -12.46
CA THR A 491 0.65 -13.09 -12.43
C THR A 491 0.75 -13.89 -11.13
N PRO A 492 1.43 -15.06 -11.13
CA PRO A 492 1.61 -15.90 -9.95
C PRO A 492 2.32 -15.16 -8.79
N ASP A 493 2.05 -15.58 -7.56
CA ASP A 493 2.60 -14.98 -6.33
C ASP A 493 4.14 -15.05 -6.22
N ASP A 494 4.79 -15.98 -6.91
CA ASP A 494 6.24 -16.13 -6.96
C ASP A 494 6.90 -15.25 -8.06
N SER A 495 6.09 -14.61 -8.90
CA SER A 495 6.50 -13.74 -10.00
C SER A 495 5.52 -12.57 -10.18
N VAL A 496 5.34 -11.77 -9.13
CA VAL A 496 4.34 -10.70 -9.11
C VAL A 496 4.73 -9.55 -10.03
N HIS A 497 3.97 -9.35 -11.10
CA HIS A 497 4.15 -8.26 -12.04
C HIS A 497 2.90 -7.40 -12.19
N TYR A 498 1.74 -8.02 -12.28
CA TYR A 498 0.50 -7.27 -12.45
C TYR A 498 -0.75 -8.03 -12.00
N ALA A 499 -1.80 -7.25 -11.70
CA ALA A 499 -3.20 -7.62 -11.77
C ALA A 499 -3.93 -6.57 -12.61
N LEU A 500 -4.34 -6.94 -13.82
CA LEU A 500 -4.90 -6.04 -14.81
C LEU A 500 -6.32 -6.44 -15.15
N ALA A 501 -7.27 -5.55 -14.84
CA ALA A 501 -8.69 -5.84 -14.94
C ALA A 501 -9.27 -5.52 -16.32
N SER A 502 -10.23 -6.34 -16.71
CA SER A 502 -11.11 -6.13 -17.88
C SER A 502 -12.57 -6.20 -17.43
N TYR A 503 -13.42 -5.35 -17.98
CA TYR A 503 -14.84 -5.34 -17.63
C TYR A 503 -15.56 -6.56 -18.20
N ALA A 504 -16.40 -7.21 -17.38
CA ALA A 504 -17.24 -8.32 -17.80
C ALA A 504 -18.72 -7.99 -17.56
N GLU A 505 -19.55 -8.32 -18.54
CA GLU A 505 -21.02 -8.29 -18.45
C GLU A 505 -21.60 -9.53 -19.10
N LEU A 506 -22.43 -10.25 -18.35
CA LEU A 506 -23.18 -11.42 -18.84
C LEU A 506 -24.65 -11.27 -18.50
N ILE A 507 -25.49 -11.82 -19.34
CA ILE A 507 -26.94 -11.95 -19.11
C ILE A 507 -27.30 -13.43 -18.99
N ARG A 508 -28.33 -13.71 -18.22
CA ARG A 508 -28.87 -15.08 -18.08
C ARG A 508 -29.41 -15.55 -19.42
N LYS A 509 -28.98 -16.72 -19.86
CA LYS A 509 -29.58 -17.36 -21.04
C LYS A 509 -30.94 -17.93 -20.62
N THR A 510 -32.02 -17.34 -21.12
CA THR A 510 -33.36 -17.93 -21.00
C THR A 510 -33.43 -19.06 -22.01
N ASP A 511 -33.79 -20.26 -21.56
CA ASP A 511 -34.15 -21.33 -22.50
C ASP A 511 -35.21 -20.79 -23.45
N ALA A 512 -34.93 -20.81 -24.75
CA ALA A 512 -35.97 -20.51 -25.72
C ALA A 512 -37.10 -21.54 -25.51
N LYS A 513 -38.26 -21.04 -25.12
CA LYS A 513 -39.49 -21.87 -25.00
C LYS A 513 -39.88 -22.46 -26.34
#